data_7ccb01025287f00389a5bcd6f9f56784
#
_entry.id   7ccb01025287f00389a5bcd6f9f56784
#
_cell.length_a   1.000
_cell.length_b   1.000
_cell.length_c   1.000
_cell.angle_alpha   90.00
_cell.angle_beta   90.00
_cell.angle_gamma   90.00
#
_symmetry.space_group_name_H-M   'P 1'
#
loop_
_entity.id
_entity.type
_entity.pdbx_description
1 polymer ?
#
loop_
_entity_poly.entity_id
_entity_poly.type
_entity_poly.pdbx_seq_one_letter_code
_entity_poly.pdbx_strand_id
1 'polypeptide(L)'
;MKKIVLGIIVLGMSLGVSAQERKYAVYGELGGASNGLGMNFESRFTNTSPFGWRVGLTWGYGESSSFALGTSESLRAYTMPLGVNWLIGRGKHKLELGAGVSLGLYNVHRQLYEYHLKEYVELEDGTRIPCYEGIPYTDNGNKFGYFLFGDVGYRYVSRKGFLFRAGISPSFNFNDSHAVKKSFFFPYLGFGYTF
;
A
#
# COMPACT_ATOMS: atom_id res chain seq x y z
N MET A 1 -7.39 -6.39 -24.35
CA MET A 1 -7.15 -6.30 -22.90
C MET A 1 -8.43 -6.44 -22.08
N LYS A 2 -9.53 -5.71 -22.33
CA LYS A 2 -10.80 -5.84 -21.57
C LYS A 2 -11.40 -7.25 -21.54
N LYS A 3 -11.24 -8.04 -22.61
CA LYS A 3 -11.77 -9.42 -22.69
C LYS A 3 -10.97 -10.44 -21.86
N ILE A 4 -9.68 -10.19 -21.59
CA ILE A 4 -8.83 -11.07 -20.79
C ILE A 4 -9.15 -10.91 -19.30
N VAL A 5 -9.37 -9.67 -18.84
CA VAL A 5 -9.74 -9.39 -17.44
C VAL A 5 -11.12 -9.99 -17.11
N LEU A 6 -12.08 -9.87 -18.04
CA LEU A 6 -13.39 -10.49 -17.88
C LEU A 6 -13.31 -12.03 -17.85
N GLY A 7 -12.43 -12.64 -18.66
CA GLY A 7 -12.18 -14.07 -18.68
C GLY A 7 -11.62 -14.61 -17.36
N ILE A 8 -10.72 -13.90 -16.72
CA ILE A 8 -10.15 -14.29 -15.42
C ILE A 8 -11.20 -14.21 -14.30
N ILE A 9 -12.08 -13.20 -14.33
CA ILE A 9 -13.16 -13.05 -13.36
C ILE A 9 -14.20 -14.18 -13.54
N VAL A 10 -14.55 -14.53 -14.77
CA VAL A 10 -15.52 -15.60 -15.06
C VAL A 10 -14.95 -16.99 -14.76
N LEU A 11 -13.65 -17.23 -15.00
CA LEU A 11 -12.99 -18.49 -14.64
C LEU A 11 -12.96 -18.72 -13.13
N GLY A 12 -12.78 -17.64 -12.33
CA GLY A 12 -12.85 -17.71 -10.87
C GLY A 12 -14.24 -18.01 -10.32
N MET A 13 -15.30 -17.75 -11.07
CA MET A 13 -16.70 -17.98 -10.65
C MET A 13 -17.21 -19.41 -10.90
N SER A 14 -16.57 -20.19 -11.78
CA SER A 14 -17.01 -21.53 -12.17
C SER A 14 -16.47 -22.66 -11.29
N LEU A 15 -15.55 -22.40 -10.38
CA LEU A 15 -15.00 -23.42 -9.50
C LEU A 15 -15.91 -23.65 -8.27
N GLY A 16 -16.87 -24.45 -8.50
CA GLY A 16 -17.54 -25.48 -7.71
C GLY A 16 -17.87 -25.26 -6.24
N VAL A 17 -19.13 -25.23 -6.07
CA VAL A 17 -19.92 -25.49 -4.88
C VAL A 17 -19.50 -26.80 -4.19
N SER A 18 -18.73 -26.70 -3.12
CA SER A 18 -18.71 -27.69 -2.06
C SER A 18 -18.74 -26.98 -0.72
N ALA A 19 -19.48 -27.51 0.25
CA ALA A 19 -19.53 -26.97 1.62
C ALA A 19 -18.21 -27.17 2.39
N GLN A 20 -17.14 -27.42 1.68
CA GLN A 20 -15.78 -27.61 2.16
C GLN A 20 -15.19 -26.27 2.61
N GLU A 21 -14.51 -26.24 3.72
CA GLU A 21 -13.80 -25.06 4.21
C GLU A 21 -12.84 -24.56 3.13
N ARG A 22 -13.08 -23.34 2.69
CA ARG A 22 -12.40 -22.75 1.53
C ARG A 22 -11.01 -22.35 1.90
N LYS A 23 -10.05 -22.96 1.23
CA LYS A 23 -8.63 -22.76 1.51
C LYS A 23 -8.04 -21.53 0.85
N TYR A 24 -8.56 -21.15 -0.30
CA TYR A 24 -7.99 -20.13 -1.15
C TYR A 24 -8.91 -18.92 -1.27
N ALA A 25 -8.31 -17.75 -1.45
CA ALA A 25 -9.02 -16.53 -1.76
C ALA A 25 -8.25 -15.70 -2.79
N VAL A 26 -9.01 -15.05 -3.68
CA VAL A 26 -8.49 -13.99 -4.56
C VAL A 26 -9.35 -12.75 -4.35
N TYR A 27 -8.69 -11.61 -4.15
CA TYR A 27 -9.42 -10.36 -3.91
C TYR A 27 -8.65 -9.14 -4.39
N GLY A 28 -9.40 -8.13 -4.82
CA GLY A 28 -8.92 -6.78 -5.02
C GLY A 28 -8.91 -6.03 -3.70
N GLU A 29 -7.92 -5.18 -3.48
CA GLU A 29 -7.78 -4.36 -2.27
C GLU A 29 -7.45 -2.92 -2.65
N LEU A 30 -8.12 -1.97 -2.02
CA LEU A 30 -7.84 -0.56 -2.07
C LEU A 30 -7.23 -0.13 -0.74
N GLY A 31 -6.10 0.57 -0.79
CA GLY A 31 -5.37 1.03 0.39
C GLY A 31 -4.65 -0.08 1.14
N GLY A 32 -4.47 0.08 2.45
CA GLY A 32 -3.80 -0.87 3.33
C GLY A 32 -2.38 -1.19 2.91
N ALA A 33 -2.00 -2.45 3.05
CA ALA A 33 -0.68 -2.95 2.62
C ALA A 33 -0.46 -2.85 1.10
N SER A 34 -1.53 -2.69 0.32
CA SER A 34 -1.48 -2.47 -1.12
C SER A 34 -1.04 -1.05 -1.48
N ASN A 35 -1.13 -0.09 -0.56
CA ASN A 35 -0.74 1.32 -0.76
C ASN A 35 -1.29 1.92 -2.08
N GLY A 36 -2.47 1.49 -2.50
CA GLY A 36 -3.14 1.86 -3.75
C GLY A 36 -4.16 0.81 -4.14
N LEU A 37 -4.12 0.37 -5.39
CA LEU A 37 -4.95 -0.71 -5.92
C LEU A 37 -4.12 -1.98 -6.02
N GLY A 38 -4.54 -3.07 -5.38
CA GLY A 38 -3.86 -4.36 -5.40
C GLY A 38 -4.76 -5.53 -5.72
N MET A 39 -4.15 -6.57 -6.28
CA MET A 39 -4.73 -7.91 -6.40
C MET A 39 -3.96 -8.84 -5.47
N ASN A 40 -4.67 -9.58 -4.64
CA ASN A 40 -4.09 -10.46 -3.63
C ASN A 40 -4.59 -11.89 -3.83
N PHE A 41 -3.67 -12.84 -3.65
CA PHE A 41 -3.96 -14.25 -3.48
C PHE A 41 -3.66 -14.63 -2.04
N GLU A 42 -4.53 -15.41 -1.44
CA GLU A 42 -4.40 -15.88 -0.06
C GLU A 42 -4.67 -17.38 0.00
N SER A 43 -3.92 -18.06 0.87
CA SER A 43 -4.14 -19.47 1.19
C SER A 43 -4.09 -19.70 2.69
N ARG A 44 -5.00 -20.51 3.21
CA ARG A 44 -4.89 -21.08 4.56
C ARG A 44 -3.81 -22.15 4.60
N PHE A 45 -3.10 -22.29 5.72
CA PHE A 45 -2.10 -23.37 5.87
C PHE A 45 -2.75 -24.76 5.75
N THR A 46 -3.91 -24.92 6.36
CA THR A 46 -4.77 -26.10 6.18
C THR A 46 -6.21 -25.64 5.98
N ASN A 47 -7.11 -26.53 5.54
CA ASN A 47 -8.52 -26.18 5.31
C ASN A 47 -9.21 -25.64 6.58
N THR A 48 -8.80 -26.10 7.75
CA THR A 48 -9.36 -25.70 9.06
C THR A 48 -8.53 -24.66 9.79
N SER A 49 -7.33 -24.33 9.27
CA SER A 49 -6.44 -23.39 9.94
C SER A 49 -6.99 -21.97 9.99
N PRO A 50 -7.01 -21.32 11.15
CA PRO A 50 -7.28 -19.91 11.23
C PRO A 50 -6.14 -19.05 10.67
N PHE A 51 -4.94 -19.65 10.50
CA PHE A 51 -3.76 -18.97 9.96
C PHE A 51 -3.63 -19.20 8.46
N GLY A 52 -3.17 -18.16 7.77
CA GLY A 52 -2.90 -18.21 6.34
C GLY A 52 -1.79 -17.25 5.95
N TRP A 53 -1.44 -17.31 4.69
CA TRP A 53 -0.49 -16.39 4.06
C TRP A 53 -1.13 -15.70 2.86
N ARG A 54 -0.63 -14.53 2.52
CA ARG A 54 -1.04 -13.80 1.33
C ARG A 54 0.15 -13.27 0.55
N VAL A 55 -0.05 -13.15 -0.75
CA VAL A 55 0.85 -12.45 -1.68
C VAL A 55 -0.01 -11.60 -2.61
N GLY A 56 0.47 -10.42 -2.94
CA GLY A 56 -0.24 -9.51 -3.83
C GLY A 56 0.68 -8.84 -4.83
N LEU A 57 0.06 -8.23 -5.83
CA LEU A 57 0.68 -7.27 -6.74
C LEU A 57 -0.13 -5.99 -6.70
N THR A 58 0.52 -4.87 -6.50
CA THR A 58 -0.16 -3.60 -6.28
C THR A 58 0.44 -2.48 -7.09
N TRP A 59 -0.41 -1.54 -7.42
CA TRP A 59 -0.06 -0.32 -8.09
C TRP A 59 -0.56 0.87 -7.28
N GLY A 60 0.33 1.79 -6.96
CA GLY A 60 0.05 3.03 -6.27
C GLY A 60 0.49 4.23 -7.09
N TYR A 61 -0.28 5.30 -6.98
CA TYR A 61 0.04 6.59 -7.56
C TYR A 61 -0.25 7.68 -6.54
N GLY A 62 0.69 8.58 -6.35
CA GLY A 62 0.55 9.75 -5.49
C GLY A 62 1.08 10.99 -6.19
N GLU A 63 0.38 12.08 -6.06
CA GLU A 63 0.80 13.39 -6.53
C GLU A 63 0.60 14.41 -5.42
N SER A 64 1.59 15.24 -5.20
CA SER A 64 1.52 16.33 -4.24
C SER A 64 2.16 17.57 -4.86
N SER A 65 1.48 18.69 -4.76
CA SER A 65 2.00 19.97 -5.19
C SER A 65 1.78 21.02 -4.12
N SER A 66 2.78 21.87 -3.88
CA SER A 66 2.67 23.03 -3.01
C SER A 66 2.85 24.29 -3.82
N PHE A 67 1.76 25.01 -4.02
CA PHE A 67 1.77 26.29 -4.75
C PHE A 67 2.65 27.34 -4.05
N ALA A 68 2.65 27.35 -2.72
CA ALA A 68 3.42 28.33 -1.92
C ALA A 68 4.93 28.11 -1.98
N LEU A 69 5.38 26.86 -2.24
CA LEU A 69 6.81 26.51 -2.26
C LEU A 69 7.30 26.16 -3.67
N GLY A 70 6.44 26.17 -4.68
CA GLY A 70 6.79 25.79 -6.06
C GLY A 70 7.26 24.36 -6.20
N THR A 71 6.97 23.48 -5.23
CA THR A 71 7.38 22.08 -5.23
C THR A 71 6.31 21.21 -5.83
N SER A 72 6.72 20.26 -6.67
CA SER A 72 5.84 19.20 -7.16
C SER A 72 6.50 17.84 -6.95
N GLU A 73 5.70 16.87 -6.54
CA GLU A 73 6.15 15.50 -6.34
C GLU A 73 5.14 14.56 -6.97
N SER A 74 5.61 13.65 -7.81
CA SER A 74 4.83 12.52 -8.28
C SER A 74 5.53 11.21 -7.95
N LEU A 75 4.76 10.25 -7.49
CA LEU A 75 5.22 8.94 -7.06
C LEU A 75 4.40 7.85 -7.73
N ARG A 76 5.06 6.97 -8.46
CA ARG A 76 4.45 5.72 -8.93
C ARG A 76 5.11 4.56 -8.20
N ALA A 77 4.29 3.68 -7.63
CA ALA A 77 4.76 2.54 -6.88
C ALA A 77 4.20 1.24 -7.44
N TYR A 78 5.06 0.27 -7.61
CA TYR A 78 4.70 -1.12 -7.86
C TYR A 78 5.21 -1.92 -6.69
N THR A 79 4.28 -2.51 -5.91
CA THR A 79 4.67 -3.22 -4.70
C THR A 79 4.10 -4.62 -4.65
N MET A 80 4.77 -5.49 -3.89
CA MET A 80 4.42 -6.87 -3.65
C MET A 80 4.27 -7.10 -2.15
N PRO A 81 3.06 -6.95 -1.60
CA PRO A 81 2.80 -7.30 -0.21
C PRO A 81 2.86 -8.82 -0.01
N LEU A 82 3.62 -9.23 1.01
CA LEU A 82 3.77 -10.60 1.48
C LEU A 82 3.40 -10.60 2.96
N GLY A 83 2.53 -11.48 3.39
CA GLY A 83 2.10 -11.48 4.78
C GLY A 83 1.46 -12.78 5.25
N VAL A 84 1.27 -12.82 6.55
CA VAL A 84 0.50 -13.85 7.24
C VAL A 84 -0.71 -13.21 7.89
N ASN A 85 -1.78 -13.96 8.03
CA ASN A 85 -2.96 -13.49 8.72
C ASN A 85 -3.58 -14.58 9.60
N TRP A 86 -4.26 -14.12 10.61
CA TRP A 86 -5.02 -14.90 11.56
C TRP A 86 -6.48 -14.43 11.57
N LEU A 87 -7.39 -15.39 11.34
CA LEU A 87 -8.83 -15.16 11.35
C LEU A 87 -9.41 -15.63 12.69
N ILE A 88 -9.99 -14.72 13.44
CA ILE A 88 -10.59 -14.96 14.75
C ILE A 88 -12.11 -14.89 14.60
N GLY A 89 -12.82 -15.89 15.09
CA GLY A 89 -14.28 -15.95 15.05
C GLY A 89 -14.80 -17.16 14.31
N ARG A 90 -16.12 -17.35 14.35
CA ARG A 90 -16.83 -18.48 13.74
C ARG A 90 -17.84 -17.98 12.72
N GLY A 91 -18.12 -18.81 11.71
CA GLY A 91 -19.12 -18.52 10.68
C GLY A 91 -18.63 -17.49 9.65
N LYS A 92 -19.55 -16.61 9.22
CA LYS A 92 -19.33 -15.69 8.11
C LYS A 92 -18.52 -14.43 8.50
N HIS A 93 -18.56 -14.04 9.75
CA HIS A 93 -17.99 -12.81 10.30
C HIS A 93 -16.75 -13.15 11.12
N LYS A 94 -15.62 -12.56 10.78
CA LYS A 94 -14.33 -12.83 11.42
C LYS A 94 -13.58 -11.52 11.66
N LEU A 95 -12.86 -11.45 12.77
CA LEU A 95 -11.79 -10.47 12.95
C LEU A 95 -10.57 -10.97 12.21
N GLU A 96 -9.91 -10.11 11.49
CA GLU A 96 -8.66 -10.40 10.79
C GLU A 96 -7.52 -9.63 11.44
N LEU A 97 -6.48 -10.33 11.83
CA LEU A 97 -5.21 -9.79 12.26
C LEU A 97 -4.15 -10.27 11.28
N GLY A 98 -3.29 -9.37 10.83
CA GLY A 98 -2.24 -9.72 9.87
C GLY A 98 -0.95 -8.96 10.14
N ALA A 99 0.14 -9.47 9.59
CA ALA A 99 1.42 -8.80 9.55
C ALA A 99 2.20 -9.25 8.31
N GLY A 100 3.07 -8.36 7.81
CA GLY A 100 3.86 -8.68 6.64
C GLY A 100 4.83 -7.58 6.24
N VAL A 101 5.41 -7.78 5.07
CA VAL A 101 6.31 -6.83 4.42
C VAL A 101 5.81 -6.56 3.01
N SER A 102 5.85 -5.30 2.60
CA SER A 102 5.60 -4.89 1.21
C SER A 102 6.92 -4.46 0.60
N LEU A 103 7.34 -5.15 -0.45
CA LEU A 103 8.53 -4.85 -1.24
C LEU A 103 8.11 -4.07 -2.47
N GLY A 104 8.85 -3.01 -2.84
CA GLY A 104 8.39 -2.18 -3.95
C GLY A 104 9.48 -1.48 -4.73
N LEU A 105 9.11 -1.16 -5.97
CA LEU A 105 9.84 -0.25 -6.85
C LEU A 105 9.07 1.05 -6.94
N TYR A 106 9.72 2.13 -6.56
CA TYR A 106 9.16 3.47 -6.49
C TYR A 106 9.84 4.33 -7.55
N ASN A 107 9.05 4.80 -8.51
CA ASN A 107 9.50 5.82 -9.44
C ASN A 107 9.15 7.18 -8.85
N VAL A 108 10.16 7.92 -8.46
CA VAL A 108 10.06 9.22 -7.79
C VAL A 108 10.42 10.32 -8.77
N HIS A 109 9.60 11.34 -8.82
CA HIS A 109 9.89 12.57 -9.55
C HIS A 109 9.59 13.75 -8.63
N ARG A 110 10.64 14.45 -8.18
CA ARG A 110 10.56 15.54 -7.22
C ARG A 110 11.29 16.76 -7.75
N GLN A 111 10.65 17.91 -7.64
CA GLN A 111 11.33 19.20 -7.72
C GLN A 111 11.60 19.69 -6.30
N LEU A 112 12.85 19.87 -5.98
CA LEU A 112 13.34 20.31 -4.68
C LEU A 112 14.15 21.60 -4.88
N TYR A 113 14.35 22.35 -3.78
CA TYR A 113 15.22 23.53 -3.77
C TYR A 113 16.34 23.29 -2.79
N GLU A 114 17.58 23.50 -3.27
CA GLU A 114 18.77 23.56 -2.43
C GLU A 114 19.05 25.02 -2.10
N TYR A 115 19.10 25.34 -0.82
CA TYR A 115 19.31 26.72 -0.38
C TYR A 115 20.79 26.96 -0.09
N HIS A 116 21.39 27.80 -0.94
CA HIS A 116 22.77 28.25 -0.75
C HIS A 116 22.77 29.65 -0.16
N LEU A 117 23.71 29.89 0.79
CA LEU A 117 23.93 31.24 1.32
C LEU A 117 24.47 32.14 0.21
N LYS A 118 23.71 33.18 -0.15
CA LYS A 118 24.04 34.12 -1.21
C LYS A 118 24.89 35.26 -0.62
N GLU A 119 24.37 35.93 0.40
CA GLU A 119 24.99 37.08 1.00
C GLU A 119 24.42 37.33 2.40
N TYR A 120 25.09 38.21 3.18
CA TYR A 120 24.52 38.72 4.40
C TYR A 120 24.00 40.13 4.13
N VAL A 121 22.74 40.38 4.45
CA VAL A 121 22.13 41.72 4.41
C VAL A 121 22.28 42.35 5.77
N GLU A 122 22.91 43.53 5.83
CA GLU A 122 23.08 44.32 7.05
C GLU A 122 21.88 45.28 7.18
N LEU A 123 21.19 45.16 8.31
CA LEU A 123 20.05 46.03 8.64
C LEU A 123 20.59 47.36 9.25
N GLU A 124 19.72 48.38 9.30
CA GLU A 124 20.06 49.70 9.85
C GLU A 124 20.52 49.64 11.31
N ASP A 125 20.18 48.63 12.07
CA ASP A 125 20.59 48.36 13.44
C ASP A 125 21.94 47.65 13.56
N GLY A 126 22.62 47.36 12.43
CA GLY A 126 23.89 46.62 12.39
C GLY A 126 23.74 45.08 12.43
N THR A 127 22.51 44.57 12.46
CA THR A 127 22.27 43.12 12.45
C THR A 127 22.48 42.55 11.05
N ARG A 128 23.23 41.43 10.94
CA ARG A 128 23.46 40.70 9.68
C ARG A 128 22.55 39.53 9.57
N ILE A 129 21.68 39.54 8.56
CA ILE A 129 20.75 38.43 8.24
C ILE A 129 21.28 37.66 7.04
N PRO A 130 21.42 36.33 7.13
CA PRO A 130 21.80 35.51 5.97
C PRO A 130 20.68 35.47 4.94
N CYS A 131 20.98 35.78 3.70
CA CYS A 131 20.11 35.69 2.58
C CYS A 131 20.44 34.41 1.79
N TYR A 132 19.43 33.52 1.61
CA TYR A 132 19.60 32.26 0.91
C TYR A 132 18.93 32.33 -0.47
N GLU A 133 19.62 31.83 -1.48
CA GLU A 133 19.09 31.62 -2.81
C GLU A 133 18.71 30.15 -3.00
N GLY A 134 17.44 29.89 -3.39
CA GLY A 134 16.96 28.54 -3.69
C GLY A 134 17.28 28.16 -5.13
N ILE A 135 18.16 27.20 -5.33
CA ILE A 135 18.46 26.63 -6.63
C ILE A 135 17.58 25.39 -6.85
N PRO A 136 16.69 25.38 -7.86
CA PRO A 136 15.84 24.22 -8.11
C PRO A 136 16.68 23.07 -8.66
N TYR A 137 16.48 21.88 -8.12
CA TYR A 137 17.01 20.65 -8.67
C TYR A 137 15.93 19.58 -8.74
N THR A 138 16.12 18.61 -9.65
CA THR A 138 15.16 17.53 -9.86
C THR A 138 15.78 16.21 -9.40
N ASP A 139 15.13 15.56 -8.42
CA ASP A 139 15.45 14.19 -8.01
C ASP A 139 14.50 13.23 -8.73
N ASN A 140 15.04 12.56 -9.74
CA ASN A 140 14.31 11.56 -10.53
C ASN A 140 15.02 10.22 -10.41
N GLY A 141 14.26 9.16 -10.17
CA GLY A 141 14.84 7.83 -10.16
C GLY A 141 13.91 6.72 -9.72
N ASN A 142 14.34 5.52 -10.05
CA ASN A 142 13.73 4.30 -9.53
C ASN A 142 14.44 3.92 -8.24
N LYS A 143 13.70 3.86 -7.14
CA LYS A 143 14.22 3.50 -5.82
C LYS A 143 13.54 2.22 -5.36
N PHE A 144 14.32 1.27 -4.87
CA PHE A 144 13.77 0.10 -4.17
C PHE A 144 13.43 0.51 -2.73
N GLY A 145 12.27 0.12 -2.27
CA GLY A 145 11.84 0.38 -0.89
C GLY A 145 11.05 -0.80 -0.35
N TYR A 146 10.97 -0.87 0.97
CA TYR A 146 10.12 -1.81 1.66
C TYR A 146 9.51 -1.17 2.91
N PHE A 147 8.39 -1.70 3.35
CA PHE A 147 7.81 -1.34 4.63
C PHE A 147 7.17 -2.56 5.29
N LEU A 148 7.20 -2.58 6.60
CA LEU A 148 6.44 -3.54 7.39
C LEU A 148 5.02 -3.04 7.58
N PHE A 149 4.07 -3.94 7.58
CA PHE A 149 2.67 -3.61 7.85
C PHE A 149 2.04 -4.60 8.83
N GLY A 150 1.07 -4.09 9.57
CA GLY A 150 0.08 -4.89 10.26
C GLY A 150 -1.27 -4.74 9.59
N ASP A 151 -2.21 -5.63 9.85
CA ASP A 151 -3.60 -5.50 9.47
C ASP A 151 -4.48 -5.77 10.67
N VAL A 152 -5.44 -4.90 10.90
CA VAL A 152 -6.52 -5.12 11.87
C VAL A 152 -7.81 -4.78 11.18
N GLY A 153 -8.70 -5.77 11.04
CA GLY A 153 -9.90 -5.54 10.28
C GLY A 153 -10.98 -6.60 10.44
N TYR A 154 -12.06 -6.33 9.77
CA TYR A 154 -13.21 -7.19 9.67
C TYR A 154 -13.20 -7.93 8.34
N ARG A 155 -13.53 -9.22 8.36
CA ARG A 155 -13.70 -10.07 7.19
C ARG A 155 -15.07 -10.74 7.21
N TYR A 156 -15.76 -10.65 6.08
CA TYR A 156 -17.01 -11.36 5.82
C TYR A 156 -16.79 -12.35 4.67
N VAL A 157 -17.22 -13.59 4.88
CA VAL A 157 -17.22 -14.62 3.83
C VAL A 157 -18.61 -15.21 3.74
N SER A 158 -19.25 -15.05 2.57
CA SER A 158 -20.58 -15.60 2.31
C SER A 158 -20.53 -17.12 2.10
N ARG A 159 -21.65 -17.79 2.22
CA ARG A 159 -21.76 -19.23 1.89
C ARG A 159 -21.44 -19.53 0.41
N LYS A 160 -21.65 -18.56 -0.49
CA LYS A 160 -21.37 -18.69 -1.93
C LYS A 160 -19.93 -18.34 -2.30
N GLY A 161 -19.10 -17.84 -1.34
CA GLY A 161 -17.70 -17.53 -1.54
C GLY A 161 -17.37 -16.05 -1.65
N PHE A 162 -18.34 -15.17 -1.74
CA PHE A 162 -18.07 -13.76 -1.76
C PHE A 162 -17.30 -13.37 -0.49
N LEU A 163 -16.20 -12.67 -0.70
CA LEU A 163 -15.31 -12.14 0.34
C LEU A 163 -15.42 -10.62 0.36
N PHE A 164 -15.61 -10.08 1.55
CA PHE A 164 -15.45 -8.66 1.85
C PHE A 164 -14.51 -8.50 3.03
N ARG A 165 -13.63 -7.52 2.98
CA ARG A 165 -12.73 -7.15 4.08
C ARG A 165 -12.60 -5.64 4.17
N ALA A 166 -12.49 -5.14 5.40
CA ALA A 166 -12.27 -3.72 5.70
C ALA A 166 -11.52 -3.56 7.00
N GLY A 167 -10.64 -2.60 7.09
CA GLY A 167 -9.84 -2.37 8.30
C GLY A 167 -8.83 -1.26 8.15
N ILE A 168 -7.84 -1.30 9.00
CA ILE A 168 -6.69 -0.39 8.99
C ILE A 168 -5.39 -1.20 8.94
N SER A 169 -4.40 -0.64 8.26
CA SER A 169 -3.08 -1.23 8.11
C SER A 169 -2.04 -0.24 8.63
N PRO A 170 -1.62 -0.35 9.91
CA PRO A 170 -0.46 0.37 10.40
C PRO A 170 0.78 -0.11 9.67
N SER A 171 1.60 0.81 9.19
CA SER A 171 2.80 0.53 8.41
C SER A 171 3.99 1.28 8.95
N PHE A 172 5.16 0.65 8.91
CA PHE A 172 6.41 1.19 9.41
C PHE A 172 7.52 0.96 8.38
N ASN A 173 8.26 2.01 8.12
CA ASN A 173 9.44 1.97 7.27
C ASN A 173 10.68 2.29 8.09
N PHE A 174 11.66 1.40 8.08
CA PHE A 174 12.96 1.57 8.76
C PHE A 174 14.03 2.12 7.82
N ASN A 175 13.73 2.25 6.54
CA ASN A 175 14.69 2.77 5.57
C ASN A 175 14.50 4.28 5.41
N ASP A 176 15.61 5.03 5.40
CA ASP A 176 15.62 6.48 5.15
C ASP A 176 15.36 6.85 3.67
N SER A 177 14.92 5.89 2.84
CA SER A 177 14.48 6.23 1.50
C SER A 177 13.27 7.16 1.60
N HIS A 178 13.43 8.39 1.13
CA HIS A 178 12.38 9.43 1.11
C HIS A 178 11.12 9.02 0.33
N ALA A 179 11.13 7.84 -0.32
CA ALA A 179 10.03 7.31 -1.11
C ALA A 179 8.85 6.78 -0.27
N VAL A 180 9.07 6.43 1.01
CA VAL A 180 8.02 5.87 1.89
C VAL A 180 8.06 6.58 3.25
N LYS A 181 6.91 7.03 3.75
CA LYS A 181 6.81 7.66 5.08
C LYS A 181 7.22 6.67 6.18
N LYS A 182 7.87 7.17 7.25
CA LYS A 182 8.37 6.35 8.37
C LYS A 182 7.28 5.60 9.12
N SER A 183 6.10 6.18 9.29
CA SER A 183 4.94 5.51 9.87
C SER A 183 3.66 6.01 9.22
N PHE A 184 2.69 5.10 9.07
CA PHE A 184 1.48 5.39 8.33
C PHE A 184 0.34 4.46 8.74
N PHE A 185 -0.92 4.96 8.66
CA PHE A 185 -2.14 4.19 8.88
C PHE A 185 -3.00 4.25 7.62
N PHE A 186 -3.04 3.16 6.89
CA PHE A 186 -3.89 3.08 5.70
C PHE A 186 -5.19 2.32 6.01
N PRO A 187 -6.35 2.95 5.84
CA PRO A 187 -7.59 2.19 5.75
C PRO A 187 -7.56 1.32 4.49
N TYR A 188 -8.21 0.16 4.56
CA TYR A 188 -8.36 -0.70 3.40
C TYR A 188 -9.77 -1.22 3.23
N LEU A 189 -10.13 -1.45 1.99
CA LEU A 189 -11.33 -2.15 1.55
C LEU A 189 -10.93 -3.21 0.54
N GLY A 190 -11.47 -4.43 0.69
CA GLY A 190 -11.20 -5.51 -0.24
C GLY A 190 -12.45 -6.31 -0.57
N PHE A 191 -12.53 -6.73 -1.84
CA PHE A 191 -13.61 -7.54 -2.38
C PHE A 191 -13.04 -8.68 -3.21
N GLY A 192 -13.61 -9.86 -3.06
CA GLY A 192 -13.14 -11.02 -3.80
C GLY A 192 -13.97 -12.28 -3.61
N TYR A 193 -13.29 -13.39 -3.80
CA TYR A 193 -13.91 -14.71 -3.79
C TYR A 193 -13.01 -15.74 -3.11
N THR A 194 -13.63 -16.64 -2.33
CA THR A 194 -12.96 -17.78 -1.68
C THR A 194 -13.41 -19.09 -2.32
N PHE A 195 -12.51 -20.03 -2.53
CA PHE A 195 -12.74 -21.32 -3.15
C PHE A 195 -11.89 -22.45 -2.55
#